data_2a6f9e426c10d63c26305464574b71ef
#
_entry.id   2a6f9e426c10d63c26305464574b71ef
#
_cell.length_a   1.000
_cell.length_b   1.000
_cell.length_c   1.000
_cell.angle_alpha   90.00
_cell.angle_beta   90.00
_cell.angle_gamma   90.00
#
_symmetry.space_group_name_H-M   'P 1'
#
loop_
_entity.id
_entity.type
_entity.pdbx_description
1 polymer ?
#
loop_
_entity_poly.entity_id
_entity_poly.type
_entity_poly.pdbx_seq_one_letter_code
_entity_poly.pdbx_strand_id
1 'polypeptide(L)'
;GPTARGTKSRERLERYEALKAQTGPAEKSTLELSARFSRLGKKTIELRRVTKAFDGRTVLRDFDCMLLRDDRIGIVGANGSGKSTLLNLIAGDLTPDGGEIEVGETVRIGYFRQEVPHMDGDTRVIDYVKEIGSRIETPEGMLTASQLLEQFLFPAEEQWSPICKLSGGEKRRLYLLSVLAAAPNVLLLDEPTNDLDLQTLAALEDYLDSFPGAVVAVSHDRYFLDRVARRVFAVEGDGTVKGCPGGYTEYLEARRAAEAEKAPKPAAPEKKADRPAGPKKLKFSYKEQREFETID
;
A
#
# COMPACT_ATOMS: atom_id res chain seq x y z
N GLY A 1 23.72 -0.93 -11.01
CA GLY A 1 23.57 -2.37 -10.93
C GLY A 1 22.33 -2.78 -10.13
N PRO A 2 21.60 -3.83 -10.50
CA PRO A 2 20.28 -4.15 -9.92
C PRO A 2 20.30 -4.85 -8.55
N THR A 3 21.43 -4.95 -7.87
CA THR A 3 21.61 -5.76 -6.65
C THR A 3 21.28 -5.07 -5.33
N ALA A 4 21.07 -3.75 -5.30
CA ALA A 4 20.87 -3.02 -4.05
C ALA A 4 19.43 -3.04 -3.49
N ARG A 5 18.43 -3.39 -4.30
CA ARG A 5 17.02 -3.42 -3.88
C ARG A 5 16.60 -4.73 -3.18
N GLY A 6 17.26 -5.84 -3.49
CA GLY A 6 16.94 -7.14 -2.89
C GLY A 6 17.42 -7.30 -1.45
N THR A 7 18.58 -6.73 -1.13
CA THR A 7 19.20 -6.86 0.19
C THR A 7 18.48 -6.07 1.28
N LYS A 8 18.04 -4.84 0.97
CA LYS A 8 17.26 -4.01 1.92
C LYS A 8 15.89 -4.61 2.26
N SER A 9 15.29 -5.33 1.32
CA SER A 9 14.00 -6.00 1.54
C SER A 9 14.15 -7.21 2.47
N ARG A 10 15.24 -7.95 2.35
CA ARG A 10 15.50 -9.15 3.16
C ARG A 10 15.90 -8.81 4.58
N GLU A 11 16.78 -7.83 4.78
CA GLU A 11 17.12 -7.30 6.10
C GLU A 11 15.88 -6.73 6.83
N ARG A 12 14.97 -6.12 6.10
CA ARG A 12 13.72 -5.60 6.64
C ARG A 12 12.81 -6.72 7.12
N LEU A 13 12.72 -7.80 6.36
CA LEU A 13 11.93 -8.99 6.73
C LEU A 13 12.52 -9.66 7.98
N GLU A 14 13.84 -9.88 8.00
CA GLU A 14 14.53 -10.51 9.12
C GLU A 14 14.43 -9.68 10.41
N ARG A 15 14.58 -8.35 10.32
CA ARG A 15 14.36 -7.44 11.46
C ARG A 15 12.90 -7.42 11.91
N TYR A 16 11.97 -7.46 10.98
CA TYR A 16 10.55 -7.53 11.27
C TYR A 16 10.19 -8.82 12.02
N GLU A 17 10.68 -9.96 11.55
CA GLU A 17 10.49 -11.26 12.20
C GLU A 17 11.13 -11.31 13.59
N ALA A 18 12.32 -10.72 13.76
CA ALA A 18 12.99 -10.62 15.04
C ALA A 18 12.23 -9.73 16.04
N LEU A 19 11.68 -8.60 15.58
CA LEU A 19 10.83 -7.72 16.42
C LEU A 19 9.52 -8.39 16.80
N LYS A 20 8.91 -9.12 15.87
CA LYS A 20 7.67 -9.87 16.11
C LYS A 20 7.87 -11.03 17.09
N ALA A 21 9.04 -11.66 17.11
CA ALA A 21 9.39 -12.70 18.06
C ALA A 21 9.62 -12.17 19.49
N GLN A 22 9.92 -10.87 19.64
CA GLN A 22 10.10 -10.21 20.93
C GLN A 22 8.79 -9.69 21.55
N THR A 23 7.74 -9.55 20.74
CA THR A 23 6.40 -9.20 21.22
C THR A 23 5.63 -10.50 21.45
N GLY A 24 5.45 -10.87 22.72
CA GLY A 24 4.65 -12.01 23.11
C GLY A 24 3.18 -11.88 22.68
N PRO A 25 2.42 -12.99 22.64
CA PRO A 25 1.08 -13.02 22.07
C PRO A 25 0.12 -12.13 22.87
N ALA A 26 -0.36 -11.06 22.27
CA ALA A 26 -1.54 -10.33 22.72
C ALA A 26 -2.81 -11.14 22.33
N GLU A 27 -2.98 -12.29 22.95
CA GLU A 27 -4.26 -13.00 22.94
C GLU A 27 -5.10 -12.51 24.11
N LYS A 28 -6.24 -11.97 23.81
CA LYS A 28 -7.49 -11.80 24.55
C LYS A 28 -7.95 -10.37 24.63
N SER A 29 -8.82 -10.02 23.75
CA SER A 29 -9.99 -9.14 23.96
C SER A 29 -10.62 -8.62 22.67
N THR A 30 -10.35 -9.24 21.54
CA THR A 30 -10.84 -8.81 20.21
C THR A 30 -12.38 -8.77 20.13
N LEU A 31 -13.08 -9.59 20.91
CA LEU A 31 -14.54 -9.67 20.88
C LEU A 31 -15.26 -8.61 21.73
N GLU A 32 -14.67 -8.19 22.85
CA GLU A 32 -15.25 -7.15 23.71
C GLU A 32 -14.91 -5.73 23.27
N LEU A 33 -13.77 -5.55 22.60
CA LEU A 33 -13.29 -4.27 22.11
C LEU A 33 -14.01 -3.82 20.84
N SER A 34 -14.37 -4.74 19.95
CA SER A 34 -15.17 -4.44 18.76
C SER A 34 -16.54 -3.83 19.07
N ALA A 35 -17.08 -4.07 20.28
CA ALA A 35 -18.34 -3.49 20.73
C ALA A 35 -18.22 -2.03 21.21
N ARG A 36 -17.01 -1.58 21.55
CA ARG A 36 -16.75 -0.24 22.08
C ARG A 36 -16.35 0.77 21.00
N PHE A 37 -15.82 0.29 19.88
CA PHE A 37 -15.55 1.14 18.74
C PHE A 37 -16.85 1.72 18.17
N SER A 38 -16.79 2.97 17.74
CA SER A 38 -17.90 3.63 17.09
C SER A 38 -18.52 2.73 16.02
N ARG A 39 -19.76 2.35 16.24
CA ARG A 39 -20.49 1.47 15.33
C ARG A 39 -20.66 2.15 13.98
N LEU A 40 -19.92 1.70 12.97
CA LEU A 40 -20.25 2.03 11.61
C LEU A 40 -21.64 1.50 11.29
N GLY A 41 -22.51 2.34 10.74
CA GLY A 41 -23.79 1.90 10.18
C GLY A 41 -23.57 0.86 9.07
N LYS A 42 -24.63 0.25 8.59
CA LYS A 42 -24.55 -0.71 7.48
C LYS A 42 -23.97 -0.08 6.20
N LYS A 43 -24.28 1.17 5.93
CA LYS A 43 -23.70 1.98 4.86
C LYS A 43 -22.55 2.79 5.43
N THR A 44 -21.38 2.66 4.81
CA THR A 44 -20.21 3.44 5.16
C THR A 44 -19.96 4.55 4.15
N ILE A 45 -19.31 4.26 3.05
CA ILE A 45 -19.06 5.21 1.97
C ILE A 45 -19.39 4.50 0.66
N GLU A 46 -20.26 5.13 -0.14
CA GLU A 46 -20.64 4.61 -1.45
C GLU A 46 -20.27 5.61 -2.53
N LEU A 47 -19.51 5.16 -3.51
CA LEU A 47 -19.17 5.91 -4.72
C LEU A 47 -20.00 5.33 -5.87
N ARG A 48 -20.79 6.21 -6.55
CA ARG A 48 -21.62 5.83 -7.68
C ARG A 48 -21.21 6.60 -8.90
N ARG A 49 -20.71 5.89 -9.92
CA ARG A 49 -20.29 6.41 -11.22
C ARG A 49 -19.41 7.66 -11.10
N VAL A 50 -18.50 7.64 -10.15
CA VAL A 50 -17.64 8.79 -9.85
C VAL A 50 -16.62 8.99 -10.97
N THR A 51 -16.61 10.20 -11.50
CA THR A 51 -15.68 10.67 -12.51
C THR A 51 -14.93 11.88 -12.02
N LYS A 52 -13.62 11.92 -12.24
CA LYS A 52 -12.76 13.06 -11.92
C LYS A 52 -11.73 13.28 -13.01
N ALA A 53 -11.60 14.53 -13.44
CA ALA A 53 -10.60 14.95 -14.42
C ALA A 53 -9.86 16.19 -13.93
N PHE A 54 -8.63 16.35 -14.39
CA PHE A 54 -7.80 17.53 -14.20
C PHE A 54 -7.19 17.92 -15.55
N ASP A 55 -7.34 19.19 -15.92
CA ASP A 55 -6.74 19.74 -17.14
C ASP A 55 -7.03 18.90 -18.40
N GLY A 56 -8.28 18.43 -18.55
CA GLY A 56 -8.72 17.60 -19.66
C GLY A 56 -8.31 16.13 -19.58
N ARG A 57 -7.52 15.72 -18.59
CA ARG A 57 -7.15 14.33 -18.35
C ARG A 57 -8.11 13.69 -17.35
N THR A 58 -8.81 12.66 -17.76
CA THR A 58 -9.66 11.85 -16.87
C THR A 58 -8.79 10.93 -16.02
N VAL A 59 -8.81 11.14 -14.71
CA VAL A 59 -8.06 10.37 -13.73
C VAL A 59 -8.88 9.21 -13.19
N LEU A 60 -10.20 9.40 -13.10
CA LEU A 60 -11.14 8.38 -12.63
C LEU A 60 -12.41 8.49 -13.47
N ARG A 61 -12.89 7.36 -14.03
CA ARG A 61 -14.06 7.31 -14.91
C ARG A 61 -15.07 6.30 -14.43
N ASP A 62 -16.29 6.76 -14.21
CA ASP A 62 -17.46 5.93 -13.87
C ASP A 62 -17.17 4.87 -12.81
N PHE A 63 -16.45 5.26 -11.76
CA PHE A 63 -16.00 4.34 -10.72
C PHE A 63 -17.11 4.10 -9.69
N ASP A 64 -17.42 2.83 -9.50
CA ASP A 64 -18.37 2.36 -8.49
C ASP A 64 -17.61 1.60 -7.38
N CYS A 65 -17.87 1.97 -6.15
CA CYS A 65 -17.32 1.27 -4.99
C CYS A 65 -18.21 1.49 -3.78
N MET A 66 -18.45 0.41 -3.07
CA MET A 66 -19.00 0.46 -1.72
C MET A 66 -17.91 0.06 -0.73
N LEU A 67 -17.56 0.97 0.16
CA LEU A 67 -16.65 0.71 1.26
C LEU A 67 -17.46 0.13 2.43
N LEU A 68 -17.18 -1.09 2.79
CA LEU A 68 -17.80 -1.75 3.93
C LEU A 68 -17.03 -1.47 5.22
N ARG A 69 -17.69 -1.65 6.35
CA ARG A 69 -17.16 -1.29 7.68
C ARG A 69 -15.86 -2.00 8.09
N ASP A 70 -15.61 -3.17 7.54
CA ASP A 70 -14.44 -4.01 7.83
C ASP A 70 -13.53 -4.22 6.62
N ASP A 71 -13.71 -3.42 5.59
CA ASP A 71 -12.89 -3.50 4.38
C ASP A 71 -11.41 -3.20 4.64
N ARG A 72 -10.57 -3.95 3.94
CA ARG A 72 -9.13 -3.81 3.90
C ARG A 72 -8.70 -3.69 2.44
N ILE A 73 -8.57 -2.45 1.95
CA ILE A 73 -8.32 -2.17 0.55
C ILE A 73 -6.91 -1.62 0.37
N GLY A 74 -6.14 -2.27 -0.50
CA GLY A 74 -4.90 -1.74 -1.02
C GLY A 74 -5.13 -1.04 -2.36
N ILE A 75 -4.60 0.15 -2.54
CA ILE A 75 -4.62 0.87 -3.82
C ILE A 75 -3.21 0.85 -4.40
N VAL A 76 -3.09 0.38 -5.62
CA VAL A 76 -1.83 0.28 -6.35
C VAL A 76 -1.92 0.97 -7.70
N GLY A 77 -0.79 1.32 -8.27
CA GLY A 77 -0.69 1.97 -9.57
C GLY A 77 0.58 2.79 -9.69
N ALA A 78 0.89 3.24 -10.90
CA ALA A 78 2.04 4.09 -11.15
C ALA A 78 1.88 5.46 -10.47
N ASN A 79 3.00 6.15 -10.25
CA ASN A 79 2.96 7.53 -9.76
C ASN A 79 2.19 8.41 -10.75
N GLY A 80 1.30 9.25 -10.21
CA GLY A 80 0.43 10.10 -11.03
C GLY A 80 -0.75 9.38 -11.68
N SER A 81 -1.02 8.11 -11.34
CA SER A 81 -2.16 7.36 -11.89
C SER A 81 -3.52 7.80 -11.33
N GLY A 82 -3.54 8.49 -10.18
CA GLY A 82 -4.77 8.94 -9.54
C GLY A 82 -5.07 8.30 -8.18
N LYS A 83 -4.10 7.62 -7.57
CA LYS A 83 -4.27 6.96 -6.27
C LYS A 83 -4.66 7.95 -5.16
N SER A 84 -3.90 9.04 -5.01
CA SER A 84 -4.20 10.08 -4.02
C SER A 84 -5.50 10.83 -4.36
N THR A 85 -5.83 10.96 -5.63
CA THR A 85 -7.12 11.53 -6.07
C THR A 85 -8.28 10.69 -5.54
N LEU A 86 -8.18 9.37 -5.65
CA LEU A 86 -9.21 8.47 -5.12
C LEU A 86 -9.35 8.60 -3.60
N LEU A 87 -8.24 8.67 -2.85
CA LEU A 87 -8.28 8.91 -1.41
C LEU A 87 -8.92 10.26 -1.07
N ASN A 88 -8.57 11.32 -1.79
CA ASN A 88 -9.12 12.66 -1.57
C ASN A 88 -10.62 12.75 -1.88
N LEU A 89 -11.11 12.01 -2.86
CA LEU A 89 -12.52 11.88 -3.15
C LEU A 89 -13.27 11.16 -2.01
N ILE A 90 -12.72 10.07 -1.52
CA ILE A 90 -13.27 9.31 -0.37
C ILE A 90 -13.29 10.20 0.89
N ALA A 91 -12.24 10.98 1.11
CA ALA A 91 -12.11 11.89 2.26
C ALA A 91 -13.04 13.09 2.19
N GLY A 92 -13.59 13.40 1.00
CA GLY A 92 -14.42 14.59 0.79
C GLY A 92 -13.61 15.87 0.52
N ASP A 93 -12.30 15.77 0.31
CA ASP A 93 -11.42 16.91 -0.01
C ASP A 93 -11.54 17.35 -1.46
N LEU A 94 -11.97 16.44 -2.33
CA LEU A 94 -12.29 16.70 -3.72
C LEU A 94 -13.75 16.38 -4.00
N THR A 95 -14.36 17.22 -4.82
CA THR A 95 -15.69 16.99 -5.36
C THR A 95 -15.58 16.24 -6.69
N PRO A 96 -16.36 15.17 -6.93
CA PRO A 96 -16.39 14.51 -8.22
C PRO A 96 -16.95 15.44 -9.29
N ASP A 97 -16.50 15.29 -10.54
CA ASP A 97 -17.03 16.01 -11.70
C ASP A 97 -18.30 15.35 -12.23
N GLY A 98 -18.45 14.05 -11.98
CA GLY A 98 -19.64 13.28 -12.29
C GLY A 98 -19.86 12.19 -11.26
N GLY A 99 -21.10 11.70 -11.17
CA GLY A 99 -21.49 10.75 -10.15
C GLY A 99 -21.67 11.39 -8.77
N GLU A 100 -21.78 10.56 -7.76
CA GLU A 100 -22.01 11.01 -6.37
C GLU A 100 -21.25 10.15 -5.37
N ILE A 101 -20.94 10.74 -4.22
CA ILE A 101 -20.32 10.06 -3.09
C ILE A 101 -21.24 10.27 -1.88
N GLU A 102 -21.73 9.16 -1.34
CA GLU A 102 -22.56 9.15 -0.14
C GLU A 102 -21.73 8.67 1.05
N VAL A 103 -21.66 9.46 2.11
CA VAL A 103 -20.93 9.13 3.34
C VAL A 103 -21.95 8.92 4.46
N GLY A 104 -21.85 7.78 5.14
CA GLY A 104 -22.73 7.44 6.25
C GLY A 104 -22.57 8.41 7.44
N GLU A 105 -23.65 8.68 8.15
CA GLU A 105 -23.67 9.66 9.26
C GLU A 105 -22.73 9.31 10.42
N THR A 106 -22.42 8.02 10.60
CA THR A 106 -21.53 7.55 11.68
C THR A 106 -20.07 7.44 11.25
N VAL A 107 -19.76 7.78 10.00
CA VAL A 107 -18.41 7.70 9.46
C VAL A 107 -17.54 8.82 10.04
N ARG A 108 -16.41 8.42 10.61
CA ARG A 108 -15.32 9.30 11.04
C ARG A 108 -14.06 8.90 10.29
N ILE A 109 -13.62 9.74 9.39
CA ILE A 109 -12.46 9.49 8.54
C ILE A 109 -11.22 10.04 9.21
N GLY A 110 -10.22 9.17 9.42
CA GLY A 110 -8.85 9.57 9.68
C GLY A 110 -8.06 9.47 8.38
N TYR A 111 -7.35 10.52 8.02
CA TYR A 111 -6.57 10.56 6.79
C TYR A 111 -5.11 10.91 7.08
N PHE A 112 -4.25 9.93 6.94
CA PHE A 112 -2.81 10.09 7.00
C PHE A 112 -2.27 10.37 5.60
N ARG A 113 -1.95 11.64 5.34
CA ARG A 113 -1.54 12.16 4.03
C ARG A 113 -0.04 11.99 3.82
N GLN A 114 0.41 12.14 2.58
CA GLN A 114 1.84 12.12 2.26
C GLN A 114 2.61 13.25 2.95
N GLU A 115 2.02 14.44 3.01
CA GLU A 115 2.65 15.61 3.63
C GLU A 115 2.24 15.74 5.10
N VAL A 116 3.23 16.06 5.94
CA VAL A 116 2.99 16.38 7.35
C VAL A 116 2.35 17.77 7.43
N PRO A 117 1.21 17.93 8.11
CA PRO A 117 0.62 19.24 8.29
C PRO A 117 1.50 20.14 9.14
N HIS A 118 1.28 21.45 9.04
CA HIS A 118 1.94 22.39 9.95
C HIS A 118 1.58 22.08 11.39
N MET A 119 2.60 21.99 12.25
CA MET A 119 2.47 21.83 13.69
C MET A 119 3.12 23.02 14.38
N ASP A 120 2.45 23.59 15.37
CA ASP A 120 3.08 24.61 16.21
C ASP A 120 4.26 24.03 16.96
N GLY A 121 5.47 24.52 16.61
CA GLY A 121 6.72 24.03 17.15
C GLY A 121 6.90 24.22 18.65
N ASP A 122 6.19 25.18 19.26
CA ASP A 122 6.26 25.49 20.69
C ASP A 122 5.37 24.59 21.54
N THR A 123 4.39 23.90 20.91
CA THR A 123 3.53 22.94 21.58
C THR A 123 4.32 21.69 21.98
N ARG A 124 4.09 21.19 23.19
CA ARG A 124 4.68 19.92 23.64
C ARG A 124 4.00 18.74 22.92
N VAL A 125 4.77 17.69 22.66
CA VAL A 125 4.28 16.46 22.02
C VAL A 125 3.02 15.92 22.72
N ILE A 126 3.06 15.83 24.07
CA ILE A 126 1.92 15.33 24.86
C ILE A 126 0.69 16.23 24.74
N ASP A 127 0.88 17.54 24.74
CA ASP A 127 -0.22 18.51 24.66
C ASP A 127 -0.88 18.49 23.29
N TYR A 128 -0.11 18.32 22.23
CA TYR A 128 -0.61 18.16 20.86
C TYR A 128 -1.60 16.98 20.74
N VAL A 129 -1.24 15.85 21.35
CA VAL A 129 -2.13 14.68 21.34
C VAL A 129 -3.33 14.87 22.27
N LYS A 130 -3.15 15.49 23.44
CA LYS A 130 -4.23 15.77 24.39
C LYS A 130 -5.31 16.71 23.83
N GLU A 131 -4.93 17.65 22.97
CA GLU A 131 -5.90 18.54 22.29
C GLU A 131 -6.86 17.75 21.39
N ILE A 132 -6.42 16.63 20.83
CA ILE A 132 -7.24 15.73 20.01
C ILE A 132 -8.13 14.87 20.91
N GLY A 133 -7.56 14.33 21.99
CA GLY A 133 -8.28 13.54 22.97
C GLY A 133 -7.41 13.19 24.19
N SER A 134 -7.94 13.39 25.38
CA SER A 134 -7.26 13.00 26.63
C SER A 134 -7.44 11.50 26.93
N ARG A 135 -8.52 10.91 26.44
CA ARG A 135 -8.82 9.49 26.46
C ARG A 135 -9.12 9.05 25.04
N ILE A 136 -8.38 8.11 24.55
CA ILE A 136 -8.36 7.70 23.15
C ILE A 136 -8.83 6.27 23.06
N GLU A 137 -9.89 6.04 22.30
CA GLU A 137 -10.33 4.69 21.97
C GLU A 137 -9.36 4.08 20.96
N THR A 138 -8.81 2.94 21.30
CA THR A 138 -7.97 2.14 20.42
C THR A 138 -8.52 0.73 20.30
N PRO A 139 -8.05 -0.07 19.33
CA PRO A 139 -8.43 -1.48 19.23
C PRO A 139 -8.18 -2.27 20.52
N GLU A 140 -7.22 -1.86 21.32
CA GLU A 140 -6.82 -2.54 22.57
C GLU A 140 -7.53 -2.00 23.82
N GLY A 141 -8.33 -0.95 23.68
CA GLY A 141 -9.08 -0.32 24.76
C GLY A 141 -8.86 1.18 24.86
N MET A 142 -9.25 1.73 26.01
CA MET A 142 -9.07 3.17 26.29
C MET A 142 -7.64 3.44 26.74
N LEU A 143 -6.94 4.28 26.01
CA LEU A 143 -5.60 4.74 26.34
C LEU A 143 -5.62 6.24 26.72
N THR A 144 -4.70 6.64 27.57
CA THR A 144 -4.33 8.04 27.74
C THR A 144 -3.47 8.49 26.55
N ALA A 145 -3.37 9.79 26.34
CA ALA A 145 -2.46 10.34 25.32
C ALA A 145 -1.01 9.88 25.55
N SER A 146 -0.55 9.82 26.80
CA SER A 146 0.79 9.34 27.14
C SER A 146 1.00 7.87 26.79
N GLN A 147 0.03 7.01 27.10
CA GLN A 147 0.10 5.58 26.75
C GLN A 147 0.11 5.35 25.25
N LEU A 148 -0.68 6.10 24.47
CA LEU A 148 -0.65 6.01 23.02
C LEU A 148 0.70 6.46 22.46
N LEU A 149 1.27 7.54 23.00
CA LEU A 149 2.59 8.03 22.63
C LEU A 149 3.67 6.99 22.90
N GLU A 150 3.65 6.34 24.06
CA GLU A 150 4.60 5.27 24.40
C GLU A 150 4.46 4.07 23.43
N GLN A 151 3.25 3.70 23.08
CA GLN A 151 2.97 2.62 22.12
C GLN A 151 3.57 2.91 20.74
N PHE A 152 3.65 4.20 20.36
CA PHE A 152 4.27 4.66 19.12
C PHE A 152 5.67 5.28 19.35
N LEU A 153 6.40 4.78 20.32
CA LEU A 153 7.83 5.03 20.50
C LEU A 153 8.21 6.47 20.89
N PHE A 154 7.32 7.16 21.60
CA PHE A 154 7.62 8.39 22.31
C PHE A 154 7.72 8.10 23.81
N PRO A 155 8.92 7.85 24.33
CA PRO A 155 9.11 7.61 25.76
C PRO A 155 8.72 8.83 26.58
N ALA A 156 8.40 8.61 27.85
CA ALA A 156 7.85 9.64 28.73
C ALA A 156 8.66 10.94 28.75
N GLU A 157 9.98 10.86 28.67
CA GLU A 157 10.86 12.02 28.66
C GLU A 157 10.70 12.88 27.40
N GLU A 158 10.50 12.26 26.26
CA GLU A 158 10.35 12.94 24.97
C GLU A 158 8.97 13.59 24.81
N GLN A 159 7.96 13.11 25.52
CA GLN A 159 6.59 13.62 25.43
C GLN A 159 6.45 15.08 25.88
N TRP A 160 7.35 15.53 26.77
CA TRP A 160 7.37 16.91 27.30
C TRP A 160 8.19 17.86 26.44
N SER A 161 8.86 17.35 25.41
CA SER A 161 9.63 18.15 24.48
C SER A 161 8.74 18.93 23.53
N PRO A 162 9.12 20.15 23.12
CA PRO A 162 8.41 20.89 22.10
C PRO A 162 8.59 20.23 20.73
N ILE A 163 7.58 20.30 19.88
CA ILE A 163 7.56 19.68 18.55
C ILE A 163 8.71 20.16 17.66
N CYS A 164 9.17 21.41 17.83
CA CYS A 164 10.29 21.94 17.06
C CYS A 164 11.60 21.16 17.25
N LYS A 165 11.75 20.42 18.33
CA LYS A 165 12.93 19.57 18.59
C LYS A 165 12.86 18.19 17.90
N LEU A 166 11.71 17.81 17.37
CA LEU A 166 11.54 16.54 16.70
C LEU A 166 12.21 16.56 15.32
N SER A 167 12.80 15.44 14.94
CA SER A 167 13.22 15.17 13.58
C SER A 167 12.04 15.09 12.62
N GLY A 168 12.29 15.12 11.31
CA GLY A 168 11.25 14.95 10.30
C GLY A 168 10.50 13.61 10.44
N GLY A 169 11.22 12.52 10.71
CA GLY A 169 10.64 11.20 10.94
C GLY A 169 9.79 11.14 12.21
N GLU A 170 10.24 11.78 13.29
CA GLU A 170 9.47 11.86 14.54
C GLU A 170 8.21 12.72 14.38
N LYS A 171 8.27 13.82 13.62
CA LYS A 171 7.09 14.62 13.26
C LYS A 171 6.10 13.80 12.42
N ARG A 172 6.59 13.00 11.49
CA ARG A 172 5.79 12.09 10.67
C ARG A 172 5.08 11.07 11.55
N ARG A 173 5.78 10.50 12.53
CA ARG A 173 5.24 9.57 13.52
C ARG A 173 4.18 10.25 14.39
N LEU A 174 4.45 11.45 14.87
CA LEU A 174 3.49 12.22 15.66
C LEU A 174 2.22 12.55 14.86
N TYR A 175 2.37 12.87 13.58
CA TYR A 175 1.24 13.08 12.67
C TYR A 175 0.38 11.82 12.55
N LEU A 176 0.99 10.66 12.30
CA LEU A 176 0.27 9.39 12.28
C LEU A 176 -0.53 9.20 13.59
N LEU A 177 0.12 9.41 14.70
CA LEU A 177 -0.46 9.28 16.02
C LEU A 177 -1.67 10.22 16.22
N SER A 178 -1.57 11.44 15.75
CA SER A 178 -2.67 12.41 15.81
C SER A 178 -3.90 11.95 15.01
N VAL A 179 -3.69 11.29 13.89
CA VAL A 179 -4.78 10.71 13.09
C VAL A 179 -5.47 9.57 13.86
N LEU A 180 -4.69 8.70 14.48
CA LEU A 180 -5.22 7.58 15.27
C LEU A 180 -5.89 8.04 16.57
N ALA A 181 -5.38 9.10 17.19
CA ALA A 181 -5.92 9.68 18.42
C ALA A 181 -7.33 10.24 18.25
N ALA A 182 -7.71 10.65 17.05
CA ALA A 182 -9.06 11.08 16.72
C ALA A 182 -10.08 9.93 16.69
N ALA A 183 -9.66 8.70 16.94
CA ALA A 183 -10.46 7.47 16.95
C ALA A 183 -11.35 7.32 15.70
N PRO A 184 -10.76 7.31 14.49
CA PRO A 184 -11.50 7.13 13.26
C PRO A 184 -12.09 5.73 13.17
N ASN A 185 -13.14 5.55 12.37
CA ASN A 185 -13.69 4.25 12.01
C ASN A 185 -13.52 3.93 10.51
N VAL A 186 -13.01 4.89 9.75
CA VAL A 186 -12.46 4.72 8.40
C VAL A 186 -11.08 5.36 8.36
N LEU A 187 -10.07 4.59 8.02
CA LEU A 187 -8.69 5.05 8.00
C LEU A 187 -8.16 5.04 6.56
N LEU A 188 -7.73 6.21 6.11
CA LEU A 188 -7.08 6.39 4.81
C LEU A 188 -5.60 6.61 5.06
N LEU A 189 -4.76 5.79 4.41
CA LEU A 189 -3.30 5.85 4.54
C LEU A 189 -2.69 6.10 3.16
N ASP A 190 -2.05 7.25 2.98
CA ASP A 190 -1.37 7.59 1.73
C ASP A 190 0.14 7.46 1.91
N GLU A 191 0.70 6.39 1.34
CA GLU A 191 2.12 6.02 1.43
C GLU A 191 2.67 6.01 2.87
N PRO A 192 2.03 5.28 3.81
CA PRO A 192 2.44 5.31 5.22
C PRO A 192 3.83 4.72 5.44
N THR A 193 4.32 3.91 4.50
CA THR A 193 5.64 3.27 4.59
C THR A 193 6.78 4.19 4.22
N ASN A 194 6.49 5.34 3.61
CA ASN A 194 7.48 6.37 3.34
C ASN A 194 7.75 7.15 4.63
N ASP A 195 9.02 7.38 4.92
CA ASP A 195 9.48 8.21 6.06
C ASP A 195 9.12 7.70 7.47
N LEU A 196 8.52 6.53 7.59
CA LEU A 196 8.37 5.82 8.86
C LEU A 196 9.52 4.82 9.04
N ASP A 197 10.10 4.79 10.24
CA ASP A 197 11.05 3.76 10.61
C ASP A 197 10.35 2.39 10.78
N LEU A 198 11.15 1.31 10.80
CA LEU A 198 10.61 -0.05 10.87
C LEU A 198 9.82 -0.32 12.15
N GLN A 199 10.23 0.27 13.27
CA GLN A 199 9.54 0.07 14.55
C GLN A 199 8.18 0.77 14.54
N THR A 200 8.12 1.98 14.02
CA THR A 200 6.84 2.71 13.85
C THR A 200 5.91 1.99 12.89
N LEU A 201 6.46 1.47 11.79
CA LEU A 201 5.67 0.70 10.83
C LEU A 201 5.12 -0.59 11.46
N ALA A 202 5.93 -1.29 12.26
CA ALA A 202 5.47 -2.46 13.01
C ALA A 202 4.35 -2.11 14.00
N ALA A 203 4.48 -1.00 14.73
CA ALA A 203 3.43 -0.52 15.63
C ALA A 203 2.12 -0.19 14.88
N LEU A 204 2.22 0.44 13.70
CA LEU A 204 1.08 0.71 12.84
C LEU A 204 0.43 -0.59 12.36
N GLU A 205 1.20 -1.54 11.87
CA GLU A 205 0.68 -2.82 11.40
C GLU A 205 -0.01 -3.60 12.52
N ASP A 206 0.55 -3.61 13.72
CA ASP A 206 -0.08 -4.23 14.90
C ASP A 206 -1.39 -3.53 15.28
N TYR A 207 -1.41 -2.20 15.22
CA TYR A 207 -2.64 -1.43 15.42
C TYR A 207 -3.72 -1.79 14.38
N LEU A 208 -3.33 -1.90 13.10
CA LEU A 208 -4.23 -2.23 12.01
C LEU A 208 -4.81 -3.66 12.10
N ASP A 209 -4.04 -4.62 12.63
CA ASP A 209 -4.49 -6.00 12.80
C ASP A 209 -5.75 -6.09 13.67
N SER A 210 -5.86 -5.26 14.68
CA SER A 210 -7.01 -5.20 15.60
C SER A 210 -7.98 -4.06 15.32
N PHE A 211 -7.68 -3.19 14.37
CA PHE A 211 -8.54 -2.06 14.02
C PHE A 211 -9.88 -2.54 13.45
N PRO A 212 -11.02 -2.22 14.09
CA PRO A 212 -12.32 -2.76 13.72
C PRO A 212 -13.01 -2.01 12.58
N GLY A 213 -12.44 -0.92 12.10
CA GLY A 213 -12.98 -0.09 11.01
C GLY A 213 -12.43 -0.46 9.65
N ALA A 214 -12.84 0.27 8.63
CA ALA A 214 -12.33 0.13 7.28
C ALA A 214 -10.95 0.79 7.13
N VAL A 215 -10.08 0.17 6.34
CA VAL A 215 -8.77 0.71 5.98
C VAL A 215 -8.63 0.73 4.47
N VAL A 216 -8.23 1.87 3.95
CA VAL A 216 -7.85 2.06 2.55
C VAL A 216 -6.43 2.60 2.50
N ALA A 217 -5.50 1.83 1.97
CA ALA A 217 -4.09 2.17 1.98
C ALA A 217 -3.50 2.21 0.58
N VAL A 218 -2.84 3.31 0.25
CA VAL A 218 -1.96 3.43 -0.91
C VAL A 218 -0.54 3.14 -0.46
N SER A 219 0.11 2.16 -1.05
CA SER A 219 1.51 1.86 -0.78
C SER A 219 2.18 1.17 -1.96
N HIS A 220 3.49 1.34 -2.09
CA HIS A 220 4.36 0.56 -2.96
C HIS A 220 5.07 -0.57 -2.20
N ASP A 221 4.87 -0.66 -0.90
CA ASP A 221 5.46 -1.69 -0.07
C ASP A 221 4.62 -2.97 -0.11
N ARG A 222 5.17 -3.99 -0.76
CA ARG A 222 4.54 -5.29 -0.92
C ARG A 222 4.19 -5.94 0.42
N TYR A 223 5.09 -5.90 1.38
CA TYR A 223 4.90 -6.58 2.66
C TYR A 223 3.80 -5.92 3.49
N PHE A 224 3.78 -4.58 3.47
CA PHE A 224 2.71 -3.82 4.10
C PHE A 224 1.35 -4.13 3.48
N LEU A 225 1.25 -4.13 2.15
CA LEU A 225 0.00 -4.42 1.44
C LEU A 225 -0.46 -5.87 1.66
N ASP A 226 0.43 -6.85 1.61
CA ASP A 226 0.08 -8.25 1.88
C ASP A 226 -0.45 -8.46 3.30
N ARG A 227 0.04 -7.68 4.27
CA ARG A 227 -0.45 -7.76 5.64
C ARG A 227 -1.80 -7.07 5.84
N VAL A 228 -1.99 -5.91 5.23
CA VAL A 228 -3.14 -5.03 5.50
C VAL A 228 -4.29 -5.26 4.55
N ALA A 229 -4.04 -5.48 3.25
CA ALA A 229 -5.06 -5.53 2.22
C ALA A 229 -5.62 -6.95 2.04
N ARG A 230 -6.94 -7.04 1.89
CA ARG A 230 -7.68 -8.25 1.53
C ARG A 230 -8.28 -8.17 0.14
N ARG A 231 -8.35 -6.99 -0.43
CA ARG A 231 -8.61 -6.75 -1.85
C ARG A 231 -7.79 -5.56 -2.34
N VAL A 232 -7.54 -5.52 -3.63
CA VAL A 232 -6.69 -4.51 -4.25
C VAL A 232 -7.44 -3.79 -5.35
N PHE A 233 -7.31 -2.47 -5.39
CA PHE A 233 -7.70 -1.65 -6.53
C PHE A 233 -6.47 -1.19 -7.27
N ALA A 234 -6.39 -1.54 -8.56
CA ALA A 234 -5.35 -1.09 -9.45
C ALA A 234 -5.84 0.13 -10.24
N VAL A 235 -5.21 1.28 -10.01
CA VAL A 235 -5.48 2.53 -10.72
C VAL A 235 -4.56 2.60 -11.94
N GLU A 236 -5.13 2.45 -13.14
CA GLU A 236 -4.38 2.23 -14.38
C GLU A 236 -3.82 3.52 -15.01
N GLY A 237 -4.28 4.68 -14.58
CA GLY A 237 -3.83 5.98 -15.09
C GLY A 237 -4.55 6.47 -16.35
N ASP A 238 -5.44 5.68 -16.92
CA ASP A 238 -6.33 6.00 -18.05
C ASP A 238 -7.77 6.32 -17.63
N GLY A 239 -8.00 6.45 -16.34
CA GLY A 239 -9.31 6.60 -15.72
C GLY A 239 -9.94 5.29 -15.26
N THR A 240 -9.36 4.15 -15.58
CA THR A 240 -9.87 2.83 -15.19
C THR A 240 -9.30 2.40 -13.84
N VAL A 241 -10.16 1.84 -13.00
CA VAL A 241 -9.78 1.17 -11.76
C VAL A 241 -10.26 -0.27 -11.80
N LYS A 242 -9.35 -1.21 -11.61
CA LYS A 242 -9.65 -2.64 -11.59
C LYS A 242 -9.61 -3.17 -10.17
N GLY A 243 -10.72 -3.75 -9.71
CA GLY A 243 -10.80 -4.45 -8.44
C GLY A 243 -10.31 -5.90 -8.60
N CYS A 244 -9.39 -6.31 -7.73
CA CYS A 244 -8.90 -7.67 -7.64
C CYS A 244 -9.22 -8.22 -6.24
N PRO A 245 -9.95 -9.33 -6.12
CA PRO A 245 -10.12 -10.00 -4.84
C PRO A 245 -8.79 -10.62 -4.40
N GLY A 246 -8.60 -10.71 -3.08
CA GLY A 246 -7.36 -11.21 -2.50
C GLY A 246 -6.37 -10.10 -2.18
N GLY A 247 -5.22 -10.49 -1.63
CA GLY A 247 -4.15 -9.57 -1.24
C GLY A 247 -3.28 -9.12 -2.42
N TYR A 248 -2.18 -8.48 -2.09
CA TYR A 248 -1.27 -7.95 -3.11
C TYR A 248 -0.53 -9.06 -3.88
N THR A 249 -0.22 -10.18 -3.22
CA THR A 249 0.41 -11.32 -3.90
C THR A 249 -0.51 -11.91 -4.97
N GLU A 250 -1.78 -12.12 -4.67
CA GLU A 250 -2.77 -12.62 -5.61
C GLU A 250 -2.98 -11.64 -6.78
N TYR A 251 -2.97 -10.33 -6.48
CA TYR A 251 -3.01 -9.30 -7.52
C TYR A 251 -1.82 -9.40 -8.48
N LEU A 252 -0.60 -9.58 -7.97
CA LEU A 252 0.60 -9.73 -8.81
C LEU A 252 0.56 -10.99 -9.67
N GLU A 253 0.08 -12.10 -9.12
CA GLU A 253 -0.07 -13.36 -9.86
C GLU A 253 -1.08 -13.22 -11.00
N ALA A 254 -2.25 -12.62 -10.70
CA ALA A 254 -3.27 -12.36 -11.71
C ALA A 254 -2.77 -11.42 -12.82
N ARG A 255 -2.01 -10.40 -12.46
CA ARG A 255 -1.40 -9.47 -13.43
C ARG A 255 -0.38 -10.15 -14.32
N ARG A 256 0.51 -10.97 -13.76
CA ARG A 256 1.50 -11.74 -14.52
C ARG A 256 0.85 -12.73 -15.48
N ALA A 257 -0.23 -13.41 -15.06
CA ALA A 257 -0.99 -14.29 -15.90
C ALA A 257 -1.61 -13.55 -17.09
N ALA A 258 -2.23 -12.39 -16.84
CA ALA A 258 -2.82 -11.55 -17.89
C ALA A 258 -1.77 -10.98 -18.86
N GLU A 259 -0.59 -10.64 -18.40
CA GLU A 259 0.54 -10.19 -19.22
C GLU A 259 1.10 -11.34 -20.08
N ALA A 260 1.18 -12.56 -19.53
CA ALA A 260 1.62 -13.75 -20.27
C ALA A 260 0.64 -14.15 -21.39
N GLU A 261 -0.66 -13.97 -21.16
CA GLU A 261 -1.69 -14.21 -22.20
C GLU A 261 -1.63 -13.18 -23.34
N LYS A 262 -1.23 -11.95 -23.05
CA LYS A 262 -1.07 -10.87 -24.03
C LYS A 262 0.26 -10.92 -24.78
N ALA A 263 1.25 -11.65 -24.27
CA ALA A 263 2.51 -11.85 -24.96
C ALA A 263 2.24 -12.57 -26.29
N PRO A 264 2.76 -12.08 -27.44
CA PRO A 264 2.60 -12.79 -28.70
C PRO A 264 3.17 -14.19 -28.53
N LYS A 265 2.33 -15.22 -28.79
CA LYS A 265 2.80 -16.60 -28.86
C LYS A 265 4.03 -16.60 -29.74
N PRO A 266 5.17 -17.20 -29.33
CA PRO A 266 6.29 -17.33 -30.22
C PRO A 266 5.77 -17.98 -31.49
N ALA A 267 5.97 -17.31 -32.63
CA ALA A 267 5.58 -17.83 -33.92
C ALA A 267 6.11 -19.26 -34.01
N ALA A 268 5.23 -20.21 -34.27
CA ALA A 268 5.64 -21.58 -34.50
C ALA A 268 6.79 -21.54 -35.49
N PRO A 269 7.87 -22.32 -35.31
CA PRO A 269 8.99 -22.27 -36.23
C PRO A 269 8.45 -22.54 -37.61
N GLU A 270 8.53 -21.51 -38.48
CA GLU A 270 8.21 -21.69 -39.91
C GLU A 270 9.00 -22.91 -40.36
N LYS A 271 8.28 -23.97 -40.78
CA LYS A 271 8.86 -25.08 -41.52
C LYS A 271 9.62 -24.45 -42.67
N LYS A 272 10.93 -24.44 -42.57
CA LYS A 272 11.80 -24.03 -43.68
C LYS A 272 11.30 -24.74 -44.93
N ALA A 273 10.69 -23.99 -45.82
CA ALA A 273 10.37 -24.46 -47.14
C ALA A 273 11.65 -25.08 -47.71
N ASP A 274 11.49 -26.30 -48.18
CA ASP A 274 12.53 -27.05 -48.87
C ASP A 274 13.15 -26.18 -49.97
N ARG A 275 14.34 -25.66 -49.74
CA ARG A 275 15.13 -25.07 -50.82
C ARG A 275 15.62 -26.20 -51.71
N PRO A 276 15.45 -26.16 -53.03
CA PRO A 276 16.01 -27.17 -53.90
C PRO A 276 17.50 -27.23 -53.70
N ALA A 277 17.99 -28.47 -53.53
CA ALA A 277 19.39 -28.78 -53.27
C ALA A 277 20.26 -28.23 -54.40
N GLY A 278 21.07 -27.21 -54.12
CA GLY A 278 22.15 -26.81 -55.00
C GLY A 278 23.22 -27.91 -55.05
N PRO A 279 24.05 -27.96 -56.10
CA PRO A 279 24.96 -29.06 -56.33
C PRO A 279 25.88 -29.30 -55.14
N LYS A 280 25.86 -30.52 -54.62
CA LYS A 280 26.73 -30.98 -53.52
C LYS A 280 28.20 -30.82 -53.92
N LYS A 281 28.91 -29.92 -53.29
CA LYS A 281 30.38 -29.91 -53.34
C LYS A 281 30.88 -31.23 -52.71
N LEU A 282 31.55 -32.05 -53.49
CA LEU A 282 32.22 -33.24 -53.08
C LEU A 282 33.25 -32.86 -51.97
N LYS A 283 33.00 -33.33 -50.78
CA LYS A 283 34.02 -33.28 -49.70
C LYS A 283 34.96 -34.50 -49.90
N PHE A 284 36.16 -34.19 -50.30
CA PHE A 284 37.22 -35.22 -50.33
C PHE A 284 37.49 -35.72 -48.93
N SER A 285 37.70 -37.01 -48.77
CA SER A 285 38.12 -37.58 -47.49
C SER A 285 39.59 -37.20 -47.21
N TYR A 286 39.94 -37.17 -45.94
CA TYR A 286 41.27 -36.77 -45.46
C TYR A 286 42.42 -37.59 -46.17
N LYS A 287 42.11 -38.78 -46.70
CA LYS A 287 43.04 -39.57 -47.50
C LYS A 287 43.23 -39.03 -48.92
N GLU A 288 42.18 -38.57 -49.56
CA GLU A 288 42.20 -38.02 -50.93
C GLU A 288 42.87 -36.63 -50.96
N GLN A 289 42.79 -35.84 -49.89
CA GLN A 289 43.51 -34.57 -49.78
C GLN A 289 45.03 -34.77 -49.69
N ARG A 290 45.50 -35.85 -49.07
CA ARG A 290 46.94 -36.16 -48.96
C ARG A 290 47.56 -36.68 -50.25
N GLU A 291 46.80 -37.35 -51.12
CA GLU A 291 47.26 -37.82 -52.42
C GLU A 291 47.40 -36.69 -53.43
N PHE A 292 46.57 -35.59 -53.25
CA PHE A 292 46.64 -34.41 -54.13
C PHE A 292 47.83 -33.50 -53.86
N GLU A 293 48.40 -33.52 -52.63
CA GLU A 293 49.56 -32.71 -52.25
C GLU A 293 50.89 -33.37 -52.55
N THR A 294 50.93 -34.65 -53.13
CA THR A 294 52.13 -35.35 -53.41
C THR A 294 52.45 -35.55 -54.90
N ILE A 295 51.71 -34.80 -55.78
CA ILE A 295 51.99 -34.77 -57.22
C ILE A 295 52.43 -33.37 -57.58
N ASP A 296 53.69 -33.04 -57.37
CA ASP A 296 54.57 -32.13 -58.07
C ASP A 296 56.00 -32.58 -57.95
#